data_bc87f8e5389383d249498ba89db71e17
#
_entry.id   bc87f8e5389383d249498ba89db71e17
#
_cell.length_a   1.000
_cell.length_b   1.000
_cell.length_c   1.000
_cell.angle_alpha   90.00
_cell.angle_beta   90.00
_cell.angle_gamma   90.00
#
_symmetry.space_group_name_H-M   'P 1'
#
loop_
_entity.id
_entity.type
_entity.pdbx_description
1 polymer ?
#
loop_
_entity_poly.entity_id
_entity_poly.type
_entity_poly.pdbx_seq_one_letter_code
_entity_poly.pdbx_strand_id
1 'polypeptide(L)'
;IVDQSENSNKFNSNNSLSDLNNAFTNKFFKIVIKKGYQLLKPLIIYHTTNSKIWSKNINLRLDFELQKDSSLRLIDLFNDTSEKNFLNIFYNFELSENAILKNYKVDKVENKNVKYSYNNIDQNKNTISETFILSSGSNFFKSEINCNLNGEHSSAFVNGIFSLHKDKHHEIRTSINHLTENTKSYQLIKSVLEDSSKAVYQGKIFVNS
;
A
#
# COMPACT_ATOMS: atom_id res chain seq x y z
N ILE A 1 17.64 -6.07 -6.39
CA ILE A 1 18.67 -5.17 -5.85
C ILE A 1 17.93 -4.11 -5.05
N VAL A 2 18.32 -3.94 -3.80
CA VAL A 2 17.82 -2.86 -2.94
C VAL A 2 18.85 -1.74 -3.01
N ASP A 3 18.42 -0.57 -3.43
CA ASP A 3 19.27 0.62 -3.45
C ASP A 3 18.76 1.62 -2.40
N GLN A 4 19.68 2.21 -1.63
CA GLN A 4 19.39 3.32 -0.74
C GLN A 4 19.84 4.58 -1.45
N SER A 5 18.95 5.25 -2.17
CA SER A 5 19.29 6.48 -2.85
C SER A 5 18.87 7.72 -2.02
N GLU A 6 19.72 8.74 -2.02
CA GLU A 6 19.43 10.01 -1.31
C GLU A 6 18.46 10.93 -2.08
N ASN A 7 18.15 10.64 -3.34
CA ASN A 7 17.27 11.44 -4.19
C ASN A 7 16.07 10.64 -4.68
N SER A 8 14.95 10.79 -3.99
CA SER A 8 13.65 10.36 -4.53
C SER A 8 13.09 11.44 -5.47
N ASN A 9 12.64 11.05 -6.66
CA ASN A 9 11.77 11.91 -7.45
C ASN A 9 10.55 12.29 -6.59
N LYS A 10 10.31 13.59 -6.39
CA LYS A 10 9.15 14.05 -5.64
C LYS A 10 7.90 13.61 -6.38
N PHE A 11 7.08 12.82 -5.74
CA PHE A 11 5.79 12.44 -6.26
C PHE A 11 4.80 13.58 -5.99
N ASN A 12 4.20 14.12 -7.04
CA ASN A 12 3.10 15.07 -6.91
C ASN A 12 1.81 14.32 -6.59
N SER A 13 1.45 14.24 -5.33
CA SER A 13 0.14 13.78 -4.91
C SER A 13 -0.68 14.98 -4.46
N ASN A 14 -1.96 15.01 -4.80
CA ASN A 14 -2.90 15.99 -4.20
C ASN A 14 -3.28 15.58 -2.77
N ASN A 15 -2.34 15.02 -2.00
CA ASN A 15 -2.58 14.46 -0.68
C ASN A 15 -1.55 15.00 0.32
N SER A 16 -2.02 15.76 1.30
CA SER A 16 -1.17 16.43 2.31
C SER A 16 -0.29 15.46 3.12
N LEU A 17 -0.76 14.23 3.40
CA LEU A 17 0.03 13.25 4.14
C LEU A 17 1.14 12.63 3.28
N SER A 18 0.93 12.53 1.97
CA SER A 18 1.99 12.17 1.03
C SER A 18 3.02 13.28 0.88
N ASP A 19 2.58 14.53 0.87
CA ASP A 19 3.48 15.69 0.85
C ASP A 19 4.31 15.78 2.13
N LEU A 20 3.67 15.48 3.28
CA LEU A 20 4.37 15.35 4.55
C LEU A 20 5.43 14.22 4.49
N ASN A 21 5.08 13.07 3.91
CA ASN A 21 6.03 11.98 3.70
C ASN A 21 7.20 12.43 2.83
N ASN A 22 6.94 13.07 1.69
CA ASN A 22 7.99 13.59 0.80
C ASN A 22 8.92 14.59 1.49
N ALA A 23 8.40 15.42 2.41
CA ALA A 23 9.18 16.44 3.11
C ALA A 23 10.07 15.86 4.23
N PHE A 24 9.60 14.81 4.90
CA PHE A 24 10.23 14.27 6.11
C PHE A 24 10.76 12.85 5.97
N THR A 25 10.67 12.24 4.79
CA THR A 25 11.28 10.93 4.55
C THR A 25 12.80 11.06 4.59
N ASN A 26 13.39 10.39 5.55
CA ASN A 26 14.84 10.28 5.70
C ASN A 26 15.38 8.89 5.34
N LYS A 27 14.49 7.96 4.96
CA LYS A 27 14.85 6.63 4.46
C LYS A 27 13.98 6.27 3.26
N PHE A 28 14.65 6.05 2.16
CA PHE A 28 14.06 5.66 0.89
C PHE A 28 14.65 4.32 0.44
N PHE A 29 13.80 3.39 0.02
CA PHE A 29 14.22 2.10 -0.51
C PHE A 29 13.64 1.89 -1.90
N LYS A 30 14.50 1.62 -2.87
CA LYS A 30 14.09 1.21 -4.20
C LYS A 30 14.37 -0.28 -4.39
N ILE A 31 13.33 -1.02 -4.78
CA ILE A 31 13.39 -2.47 -5.04
C ILE A 31 13.04 -2.70 -6.50
N VAL A 32 13.99 -3.25 -7.26
CA VAL A 32 13.81 -3.53 -8.70
C VAL A 32 13.71 -5.03 -8.91
N ILE A 33 12.60 -5.48 -9.46
CA ILE A 33 12.43 -6.85 -9.98
C ILE A 33 12.75 -6.82 -11.46
N LYS A 34 13.88 -7.42 -11.84
CA LYS A 34 14.40 -7.37 -13.20
C LYS A 34 13.50 -8.10 -14.20
N LYS A 35 13.60 -7.70 -15.46
CA LYS A 35 12.87 -8.29 -16.59
C LYS A 35 12.90 -9.82 -16.55
N GLY A 36 11.73 -10.44 -16.73
CA GLY A 36 11.54 -11.89 -16.77
C GLY A 36 11.74 -12.61 -15.44
N TYR A 37 12.09 -11.89 -14.36
CA TYR A 37 12.31 -12.52 -13.07
C TYR A 37 11.01 -12.72 -12.31
N GLN A 38 10.73 -13.97 -11.97
CA GLN A 38 9.56 -14.34 -11.18
C GLN A 38 9.99 -14.75 -9.78
N LEU A 39 9.59 -13.97 -8.79
CA LEU A 39 9.93 -14.25 -7.41
C LEU A 39 9.08 -15.42 -6.89
N LEU A 40 9.67 -16.61 -6.78
CA LEU A 40 8.96 -17.82 -6.36
C LEU A 40 8.51 -17.78 -4.90
N LYS A 41 9.35 -17.20 -4.03
CA LYS A 41 9.01 -16.97 -2.62
C LYS A 41 8.58 -15.52 -2.40
N PRO A 42 7.66 -15.26 -1.46
CA PRO A 42 7.28 -13.88 -1.18
C PRO A 42 8.47 -13.10 -0.59
N LEU A 43 8.58 -11.84 -0.99
CA LEU A 43 9.36 -10.84 -0.27
C LEU A 43 8.56 -10.42 0.95
N ILE A 44 9.15 -10.52 2.14
CA ILE A 44 8.50 -10.14 3.38
C ILE A 44 9.17 -8.88 3.91
N ILE A 45 8.38 -7.84 4.13
CA ILE A 45 8.81 -6.61 4.80
C ILE A 45 8.22 -6.61 6.20
N TYR A 46 9.08 -6.55 7.21
CA TYR A 46 8.68 -6.40 8.59
C TYR A 46 8.83 -4.95 9.05
N HIS A 47 7.73 -4.30 9.36
CA HIS A 47 7.74 -3.02 10.05
C HIS A 47 7.77 -3.29 11.55
N THR A 48 8.92 -3.10 12.15
CA THR A 48 9.10 -3.32 13.58
C THR A 48 9.58 -2.04 14.26
N THR A 49 8.92 -1.69 15.34
CA THR A 49 9.40 -0.68 16.28
C THR A 49 9.53 -1.30 17.65
N ASN A 50 10.51 -0.89 18.43
CA ASN A 50 10.69 -1.37 19.79
C ASN A 50 10.13 -0.36 20.81
N SER A 51 9.98 -0.78 22.06
CA SER A 51 9.44 0.05 23.15
C SER A 51 10.24 1.33 23.44
N LYS A 52 11.47 1.45 22.93
CA LYS A 52 12.28 2.67 23.04
C LYS A 52 11.85 3.76 22.05
N ILE A 53 11.08 3.40 21.02
CA ILE A 53 10.51 4.34 20.06
C ILE A 53 9.10 4.67 20.53
N TRP A 54 8.93 5.83 21.13
CA TRP A 54 7.66 6.27 21.66
C TRP A 54 7.35 7.71 21.21
N SER A 55 6.11 7.98 20.85
CA SER A 55 5.64 9.30 20.41
C SER A 55 6.48 9.91 19.27
N LYS A 56 6.81 9.11 18.25
CA LYS A 56 7.61 9.53 17.10
C LYS A 56 6.77 9.57 15.82
N ASN A 57 7.16 10.49 14.94
CA ASN A 57 6.71 10.50 13.55
C ASN A 57 7.73 9.74 12.71
N ILE A 58 7.27 8.68 12.05
CA ILE A 58 8.10 7.83 11.20
C ILE A 58 7.59 7.95 9.78
N ASN A 59 8.39 8.53 8.90
CA ASN A 59 8.10 8.62 7.48
C ASN A 59 8.99 7.66 6.71
N LEU A 60 8.39 6.79 5.92
CA LEU A 60 9.07 5.76 5.14
C LEU A 60 8.55 5.77 3.71
N ARG A 61 9.46 5.63 2.75
CA ARG A 61 9.11 5.47 1.34
C ARG A 61 9.71 4.20 0.76
N LEU A 62 8.88 3.46 0.03
CA LEU A 62 9.21 2.20 -0.62
C LEU A 62 8.77 2.28 -2.09
N ASP A 63 9.72 2.28 -3.00
CA ASP A 63 9.48 2.26 -4.44
C ASP A 63 9.79 0.87 -5.00
N PHE A 64 8.86 0.34 -5.78
CA PHE A 64 8.97 -0.96 -6.44
C PHE A 64 8.86 -0.77 -7.95
N GLU A 65 9.88 -1.19 -8.65
CA GLU A 65 9.90 -1.24 -10.11
C GLU A 65 9.82 -2.71 -10.56
N LEU A 66 8.69 -3.09 -11.14
CA LEU A 66 8.52 -4.41 -11.73
C LEU A 66 8.72 -4.29 -13.25
N GLN A 67 9.88 -4.73 -13.72
CA GLN A 67 10.21 -4.69 -15.15
C GLN A 67 9.40 -5.71 -15.94
N LYS A 68 9.42 -5.59 -17.26
CA LYS A 68 8.64 -6.43 -18.19
C LYS A 68 8.74 -7.92 -17.87
N ASP A 69 7.58 -8.62 -17.92
CA ASP A 69 7.46 -10.06 -17.69
C ASP A 69 7.90 -10.52 -16.29
N SER A 70 7.93 -9.64 -15.30
CA SER A 70 8.33 -9.96 -13.93
C SER A 70 7.16 -10.18 -12.98
N SER A 71 7.38 -10.86 -11.86
CA SER A 71 6.37 -11.00 -10.83
C SER A 71 6.91 -10.85 -9.43
N LEU A 72 6.13 -10.17 -8.57
CA LEU A 72 6.40 -9.97 -7.15
C LEU A 72 5.21 -10.41 -6.31
N ARG A 73 5.47 -11.24 -5.31
CA ARG A 73 4.57 -11.43 -4.18
C ARG A 73 5.18 -10.75 -2.96
N LEU A 74 4.53 -9.70 -2.49
CA LEU A 74 4.94 -8.92 -1.32
C LEU A 74 4.03 -9.25 -0.14
N ILE A 75 4.62 -9.49 1.02
CA ILE A 75 3.90 -9.58 2.29
C ILE A 75 4.45 -8.48 3.19
N ASP A 76 3.60 -7.57 3.59
CA ASP A 76 3.91 -6.38 4.36
C ASP A 76 3.31 -6.55 5.76
N LEU A 77 4.16 -6.86 6.74
CA LEU A 77 3.75 -7.21 8.10
C LEU A 77 4.05 -6.08 9.07
N PHE A 78 3.00 -5.57 9.69
CA PHE A 78 3.13 -4.60 10.78
C PHE A 78 3.19 -5.34 12.11
N ASN A 79 4.40 -5.52 12.62
CA ASN A 79 4.68 -6.13 13.91
C ASN A 79 5.22 -5.09 14.89
N ASP A 80 4.41 -4.07 15.11
CA ASP A 80 4.78 -2.90 15.89
C ASP A 80 4.26 -3.05 17.32
N THR A 81 5.17 -3.13 18.28
CA THR A 81 4.87 -3.22 19.71
C THR A 81 5.08 -1.91 20.46
N SER A 82 5.50 -0.86 19.75
CA SER A 82 5.62 0.49 20.31
C SER A 82 4.25 1.16 20.42
N GLU A 83 4.16 2.22 21.18
CA GLU A 83 2.91 2.94 21.40
C GLU A 83 3.02 4.42 21.02
N LYS A 84 1.88 4.98 20.60
CA LYS A 84 1.69 6.42 20.30
C LYS A 84 2.62 6.96 19.20
N ASN A 85 3.02 6.12 18.26
CA ASN A 85 3.74 6.59 17.08
C ASN A 85 2.76 6.92 15.94
N PHE A 86 3.17 7.84 15.10
CA PHE A 86 2.55 8.06 13.79
C PHE A 86 3.46 7.46 12.72
N LEU A 87 2.96 6.44 12.02
CA LEU A 87 3.64 5.81 10.89
C LEU A 87 3.00 6.29 9.60
N ASN A 88 3.77 6.99 8.79
CA ASN A 88 3.37 7.48 7.48
C ASN A 88 4.21 6.80 6.41
N ILE A 89 3.63 5.86 5.67
CA ILE A 89 4.33 5.01 4.72
C ILE A 89 3.79 5.23 3.32
N PHE A 90 4.69 5.55 2.41
CA PHE A 90 4.40 5.72 1.00
C PHE A 90 4.95 4.53 0.21
N TYR A 91 4.10 3.93 -0.61
CA TYR A 91 4.46 2.88 -1.54
C TYR A 91 4.22 3.35 -2.97
N ASN A 92 5.20 3.20 -3.82
CA ASN A 92 5.06 3.43 -5.25
C ASN A 92 5.39 2.14 -6.01
N PHE A 93 4.47 1.67 -6.84
CA PHE A 93 4.62 0.49 -7.66
C PHE A 93 4.51 0.87 -9.13
N GLU A 94 5.57 0.65 -9.87
CA GLU A 94 5.61 0.82 -11.32
C GLU A 94 5.64 -0.56 -11.99
N LEU A 95 4.57 -0.93 -12.68
CA LEU A 95 4.42 -2.22 -13.34
C LEU A 95 4.60 -2.04 -14.85
N SER A 96 5.72 -2.54 -15.39
CA SER A 96 5.95 -2.64 -16.82
C SER A 96 5.11 -3.75 -17.45
N GLU A 97 5.05 -3.79 -18.77
CA GLU A 97 4.25 -4.74 -19.55
C GLU A 97 4.36 -6.18 -19.03
N ASN A 98 3.22 -6.88 -18.90
CA ASN A 98 3.06 -8.24 -18.38
C ASN A 98 3.53 -8.46 -16.94
N ALA A 99 3.81 -7.41 -16.17
CA ALA A 99 4.21 -7.57 -14.77
C ALA A 99 3.02 -7.93 -13.87
N ILE A 100 3.28 -8.73 -12.84
CA ILE A 100 2.28 -9.18 -11.87
C ILE A 100 2.71 -8.80 -10.46
N LEU A 101 1.86 -8.05 -9.76
CA LEU A 101 2.02 -7.70 -8.35
C LEU A 101 0.94 -8.39 -7.51
N LYS A 102 1.36 -9.11 -6.46
CA LYS A 102 0.47 -9.57 -5.38
C LYS A 102 0.97 -8.97 -4.07
N ASN A 103 0.19 -8.05 -3.51
CA ASN A 103 0.55 -7.26 -2.33
C ASN A 103 -0.40 -7.58 -1.16
N TYR A 104 0.13 -8.16 -0.09
CA TYR A 104 -0.61 -8.54 1.11
C TYR A 104 -0.15 -7.67 2.29
N LYS A 105 -1.03 -6.84 2.80
CA LYS A 105 -0.78 -5.98 3.96
C LYS A 105 -1.49 -6.55 5.19
N VAL A 106 -0.74 -6.79 6.25
CA VAL A 106 -1.27 -7.41 7.48
C VAL A 106 -0.95 -6.55 8.68
N ASP A 107 -1.97 -5.91 9.22
CA ASP A 107 -1.94 -5.14 10.47
C ASP A 107 -2.82 -5.83 11.51
N LYS A 108 -2.25 -6.75 12.29
CA LYS A 108 -3.00 -7.52 13.30
C LYS A 108 -2.48 -7.39 14.73
N VAL A 109 -1.30 -6.83 14.92
CA VAL A 109 -0.72 -6.68 16.26
C VAL A 109 -1.32 -5.47 16.95
N GLU A 110 -1.98 -5.70 18.08
CA GLU A 110 -2.60 -4.63 18.86
C GLU A 110 -1.57 -3.61 19.33
N ASN A 111 -1.84 -2.35 19.04
CA ASN A 111 -1.02 -1.23 19.48
C ASN A 111 -1.85 0.08 19.44
N LYS A 112 -1.32 1.12 20.09
CA LYS A 112 -1.94 2.46 20.12
C LYS A 112 -1.38 3.42 19.09
N ASN A 113 -0.86 2.90 17.98
CA ASN A 113 -0.30 3.72 16.93
C ASN A 113 -1.37 4.22 15.97
N VAL A 114 -1.03 5.32 15.32
CA VAL A 114 -1.74 5.86 14.16
C VAL A 114 -0.94 5.49 12.93
N LYS A 115 -1.54 4.78 11.98
CA LYS A 115 -0.91 4.36 10.74
C LYS A 115 -1.62 4.96 9.54
N TYR A 116 -0.84 5.54 8.67
CA TYR A 116 -1.27 5.98 7.36
C TYR A 116 -0.41 5.30 6.30
N SER A 117 -1.03 4.74 5.28
CA SER A 117 -0.32 4.25 4.11
C SER A 117 -0.95 4.77 2.82
N TYR A 118 -0.11 5.29 1.94
CA TYR A 118 -0.51 5.63 0.58
C TYR A 118 0.16 4.68 -0.40
N ASN A 119 -0.63 4.12 -1.32
CA ASN A 119 -0.16 3.15 -2.30
C ASN A 119 -0.50 3.66 -3.69
N ASN A 120 0.50 4.05 -4.45
CA ASN A 120 0.34 4.35 -5.87
C ASN A 120 0.75 3.14 -6.69
N ILE A 121 -0.07 2.73 -7.65
CA ILE A 121 0.16 1.57 -8.51
C ILE A 121 -0.08 2.00 -9.96
N ASP A 122 1.01 2.18 -10.69
CA ASP A 122 0.97 2.53 -12.12
C ASP A 122 1.13 1.25 -12.96
N GLN A 123 0.13 0.97 -13.79
CA GLN A 123 -0.02 -0.28 -14.52
C GLN A 123 0.04 -0.09 -16.02
N ASN A 124 1.07 -0.65 -16.67
CA ASN A 124 1.18 -0.71 -18.10
C ASN A 124 0.39 -1.90 -18.69
N LYS A 125 0.57 -2.16 -19.99
CA LYS A 125 -0.16 -3.16 -20.77
C LYS A 125 -0.06 -4.58 -20.16
N ASN A 126 -1.20 -5.29 -20.13
CA ASN A 126 -1.33 -6.68 -19.66
C ASN A 126 -0.89 -6.92 -18.20
N THR A 127 -0.85 -5.90 -17.37
CA THR A 127 -0.43 -6.05 -15.97
C THR A 127 -1.57 -6.49 -15.07
N ILE A 128 -1.22 -7.15 -13.98
CA ILE A 128 -2.18 -7.52 -12.93
C ILE A 128 -1.66 -7.04 -11.58
N SER A 129 -2.48 -6.29 -10.86
CA SER A 129 -2.24 -5.99 -9.45
C SER A 129 -3.33 -6.57 -8.56
N GLU A 130 -2.94 -7.31 -7.54
CA GLU A 130 -3.82 -7.82 -6.50
C GLU A 130 -3.34 -7.24 -5.16
N THR A 131 -4.18 -6.47 -4.50
CA THR A 131 -3.91 -5.96 -3.14
C THR A 131 -4.92 -6.54 -2.17
N PHE A 132 -4.43 -7.14 -1.08
CA PHE A 132 -5.25 -7.60 0.03
C PHE A 132 -4.81 -6.96 1.34
N ILE A 133 -5.77 -6.43 2.10
CA ILE A 133 -5.52 -5.79 3.38
C ILE A 133 -6.29 -6.52 4.48
N LEU A 134 -5.55 -7.02 5.48
CA LEU A 134 -6.11 -7.43 6.77
C LEU A 134 -5.79 -6.35 7.79
N SER A 135 -6.83 -5.72 8.35
CA SER A 135 -6.69 -4.59 9.25
C SER A 135 -7.45 -4.83 10.55
N SER A 136 -6.69 -5.03 11.64
CA SER A 136 -7.25 -5.30 12.96
C SER A 136 -6.41 -4.81 14.15
N GLY A 137 -5.17 -4.42 13.92
CA GLY A 137 -4.18 -4.22 14.99
C GLY A 137 -4.15 -2.82 15.58
N SER A 138 -3.85 -1.84 14.78
CA SER A 138 -3.64 -0.45 15.21
C SER A 138 -4.89 0.20 15.80
N ASN A 139 -4.70 1.24 16.61
CA ASN A 139 -5.82 2.03 17.11
C ASN A 139 -6.49 2.83 15.99
N PHE A 140 -5.68 3.47 15.16
CA PHE A 140 -6.13 4.13 13.92
C PHE A 140 -5.31 3.63 12.74
N PHE A 141 -6.00 3.19 11.69
CA PHE A 141 -5.37 2.78 10.44
C PHE A 141 -6.11 3.41 9.25
N LYS A 142 -5.36 4.07 8.37
CA LYS A 142 -5.89 4.57 7.11
C LYS A 142 -4.99 4.14 5.97
N SER A 143 -5.59 3.46 4.99
CA SER A 143 -4.90 3.08 3.74
C SER A 143 -5.59 3.71 2.55
N GLU A 144 -4.82 4.43 1.74
CA GLU A 144 -5.26 4.95 0.45
C GLU A 144 -4.56 4.19 -0.66
N ILE A 145 -5.33 3.73 -1.66
CA ILE A 145 -4.84 2.96 -2.79
C ILE A 145 -5.28 3.66 -4.06
N ASN A 146 -4.30 4.09 -4.84
CA ASN A 146 -4.52 4.69 -6.15
C ASN A 146 -3.97 3.74 -7.22
N CYS A 147 -4.84 3.23 -8.10
CA CYS A 147 -4.45 2.36 -9.21
C CYS A 147 -4.70 3.10 -10.52
N ASN A 148 -3.66 3.29 -11.31
CA ASN A 148 -3.72 3.90 -12.64
C ASN A 148 -3.54 2.81 -13.70
N LEU A 149 -4.63 2.47 -14.38
CA LEU A 149 -4.65 1.49 -15.46
C LEU A 149 -4.29 2.20 -16.77
N ASN A 150 -2.97 2.40 -16.98
CA ASN A 150 -2.42 3.19 -18.10
C ASN A 150 -2.30 2.38 -19.39
N GLY A 151 -2.26 1.05 -19.31
CA GLY A 151 -2.08 0.16 -20.46
C GLY A 151 -3.28 -0.76 -20.66
N GLU A 152 -3.58 -1.06 -21.91
CA GLU A 152 -4.64 -2.00 -22.28
C GLU A 152 -4.49 -3.35 -21.59
N HIS A 153 -5.62 -3.99 -21.31
CA HIS A 153 -5.72 -5.29 -20.65
C HIS A 153 -5.12 -5.34 -19.23
N SER A 154 -4.83 -4.18 -18.65
CA SER A 154 -4.43 -4.14 -17.23
C SER A 154 -5.62 -4.38 -16.30
N SER A 155 -5.34 -4.98 -15.15
CA SER A 155 -6.38 -5.36 -14.18
C SER A 155 -5.94 -5.05 -12.75
N ALA A 156 -6.83 -4.46 -11.95
CA ALA A 156 -6.60 -4.15 -10.54
C ALA A 156 -7.66 -4.80 -9.65
N PHE A 157 -7.21 -5.55 -8.66
CA PHE A 157 -8.06 -6.19 -7.66
C PHE A 157 -7.70 -5.67 -6.28
N VAL A 158 -8.67 -5.12 -5.55
CA VAL A 158 -8.47 -4.63 -4.19
C VAL A 158 -9.46 -5.32 -3.25
N ASN A 159 -8.93 -6.13 -2.35
CA ASN A 159 -9.72 -6.83 -1.36
C ASN A 159 -9.26 -6.46 0.05
N GLY A 160 -10.17 -6.48 1.00
CA GLY A 160 -9.81 -6.16 2.38
C GLY A 160 -10.79 -6.73 3.40
N ILE A 161 -10.28 -6.90 4.60
CA ILE A 161 -11.06 -7.30 5.76
C ILE A 161 -10.71 -6.37 6.93
N PHE A 162 -11.75 -5.75 7.51
CA PHE A 162 -11.70 -5.15 8.83
C PHE A 162 -12.18 -6.15 9.87
N SER A 163 -11.41 -6.35 10.92
CA SER A 163 -11.83 -7.12 12.10
C SER A 163 -11.51 -6.29 13.33
N LEU A 164 -12.48 -5.49 13.76
CA LEU A 164 -12.25 -4.43 14.75
C LEU A 164 -13.09 -4.64 16.00
N HIS A 165 -12.52 -4.22 17.12
CA HIS A 165 -13.17 -4.22 18.44
C HIS A 165 -12.71 -3.01 19.25
N LYS A 166 -13.33 -2.78 20.39
CA LYS A 166 -13.09 -1.61 21.25
C LYS A 166 -13.45 -0.30 20.53
N ASP A 167 -12.56 0.69 20.55
CA ASP A 167 -12.70 2.02 19.98
C ASP A 167 -11.86 2.25 18.70
N LYS A 168 -11.41 1.16 18.06
CA LYS A 168 -10.59 1.26 16.86
C LYS A 168 -11.33 1.90 15.71
N HIS A 169 -10.59 2.70 14.93
CA HIS A 169 -11.12 3.34 13.74
C HIS A 169 -10.21 3.06 12.54
N HIS A 170 -10.71 2.33 11.53
CA HIS A 170 -9.95 1.99 10.34
C HIS A 170 -10.64 2.46 9.07
N GLU A 171 -9.84 2.95 8.10
CA GLU A 171 -10.31 3.43 6.80
C GLU A 171 -9.55 2.78 5.66
N ILE A 172 -10.25 2.36 4.62
CA ILE A 172 -9.66 2.05 3.31
C ILE A 172 -10.33 2.96 2.28
N ARG A 173 -9.51 3.68 1.53
CA ARG A 173 -9.96 4.47 0.38
C ARG A 173 -9.30 3.98 -0.86
N THR A 174 -10.06 3.82 -1.93
CA THR A 174 -9.55 3.40 -3.23
C THR A 174 -9.92 4.40 -4.30
N SER A 175 -8.98 4.65 -5.21
CA SER A 175 -9.23 5.35 -6.48
C SER A 175 -8.69 4.48 -7.60
N ILE A 176 -9.55 3.99 -8.48
CA ILE A 176 -9.15 3.20 -9.63
C ILE A 176 -9.46 3.99 -10.88
N ASN A 177 -8.41 4.31 -11.64
CA ASN A 177 -8.47 5.16 -12.82
C ASN A 177 -8.27 4.28 -14.06
N HIS A 178 -9.34 4.04 -14.82
CA HIS A 178 -9.32 3.39 -16.12
C HIS A 178 -8.95 4.43 -17.17
N LEU A 179 -7.66 4.51 -17.53
CA LEU A 179 -7.11 5.54 -18.40
C LEU A 179 -6.98 5.08 -19.88
N THR A 180 -7.26 3.80 -20.13
CA THR A 180 -7.26 3.20 -21.46
C THR A 180 -8.33 2.13 -21.56
N GLU A 181 -8.60 1.66 -22.78
CA GLU A 181 -9.60 0.65 -23.10
C GLU A 181 -9.24 -0.75 -22.55
N ASN A 182 -10.24 -1.64 -22.50
CA ASN A 182 -10.09 -3.06 -22.12
C ASN A 182 -9.47 -3.30 -20.75
N THR A 183 -9.60 -2.38 -19.84
CA THR A 183 -9.11 -2.51 -18.45
C THR A 183 -10.19 -3.05 -17.52
N LYS A 184 -9.79 -3.73 -16.43
CA LYS A 184 -10.70 -4.35 -15.48
C LYS A 184 -10.35 -3.99 -14.05
N SER A 185 -11.37 -3.83 -13.20
CA SER A 185 -11.16 -3.70 -11.77
C SER A 185 -12.23 -4.40 -10.96
N TYR A 186 -11.86 -4.83 -9.76
CA TYR A 186 -12.77 -5.42 -8.80
C TYR A 186 -12.36 -5.04 -7.39
N GLN A 187 -13.36 -4.76 -6.55
CA GLN A 187 -13.14 -4.37 -5.16
C GLN A 187 -14.10 -5.12 -4.25
N LEU A 188 -13.57 -5.71 -3.17
CA LEU A 188 -14.36 -6.40 -2.16
C LEU A 188 -13.82 -6.10 -0.77
N ILE A 189 -14.54 -5.32 0.01
CA ILE A 189 -14.20 -5.02 1.40
C ILE A 189 -15.28 -5.61 2.31
N LYS A 190 -14.85 -6.39 3.29
CA LYS A 190 -15.71 -6.98 4.32
C LYS A 190 -15.32 -6.46 5.69
N SER A 191 -16.29 -6.37 6.61
CA SER A 191 -16.04 -5.92 7.98
C SER A 191 -16.78 -6.77 9.00
N VAL A 192 -16.11 -7.04 10.11
CA VAL A 192 -16.68 -7.53 11.37
C VAL A 192 -16.33 -6.50 12.42
N LEU A 193 -17.33 -5.91 13.04
CA LEU A 193 -17.17 -4.81 13.99
C LEU A 193 -17.84 -5.17 15.31
N GLU A 194 -17.11 -4.93 16.41
CA GLU A 194 -17.60 -5.11 17.77
C GLU A 194 -17.39 -3.81 18.57
N ASP A 195 -18.11 -3.67 19.65
CA ASP A 195 -18.07 -2.53 20.57
C ASP A 195 -18.33 -1.18 19.88
N SER A 196 -17.47 -0.19 20.12
CA SER A 196 -17.54 1.15 19.53
C SER A 196 -16.65 1.32 18.31
N SER A 197 -16.16 0.20 17.72
CA SER A 197 -15.26 0.25 16.59
C SER A 197 -15.91 0.81 15.32
N LYS A 198 -15.10 1.42 14.46
CA LYS A 198 -15.56 2.06 13.22
C LYS A 198 -14.72 1.61 12.04
N ALA A 199 -15.37 1.23 10.95
CA ALA A 199 -14.75 0.98 9.67
C ALA A 199 -15.35 1.88 8.60
N VAL A 200 -14.49 2.50 7.80
CA VAL A 200 -14.90 3.33 6.66
C VAL A 200 -14.30 2.78 5.39
N TYR A 201 -15.13 2.54 4.40
CA TYR A 201 -14.69 2.25 3.05
C TYR A 201 -15.23 3.29 2.08
N GLN A 202 -14.35 3.85 1.25
CA GLN A 202 -14.72 4.78 0.19
C GLN A 202 -14.01 4.35 -1.10
N GLY A 203 -14.79 3.94 -2.11
CA GLY A 203 -14.29 3.59 -3.44
C GLY A 203 -14.65 4.67 -4.46
N LYS A 204 -13.67 5.03 -5.31
CA LYS A 204 -13.86 5.87 -6.48
C LYS A 204 -13.37 5.12 -7.71
N ILE A 205 -14.17 5.11 -8.76
CA ILE A 205 -13.78 4.61 -10.08
C ILE A 205 -13.90 5.77 -11.06
N PHE A 206 -12.83 6.04 -11.77
CA PHE A 206 -12.79 6.99 -12.88
C PHE A 206 -12.60 6.22 -14.18
N VAL A 207 -13.39 6.55 -15.19
CA VAL A 207 -13.27 5.97 -16.54
C VAL A 207 -13.04 7.11 -17.52
N ASN A 208 -11.92 7.06 -18.21
CA ASN A 208 -11.64 8.01 -19.28
C ASN A 208 -12.48 7.62 -20.51
N SER A 209 -13.18 8.60 -21.08
CA SER A 209 -14.02 8.45 -22.28
C SER A 209 -13.25 8.76 -23.55
#